data_64bbb762be398c8c2388c62f0cd57714
#
_entry.id   64bbb762be398c8c2388c62f0cd57714
#
_cell.length_a   1.000
_cell.length_b   1.000
_cell.length_c   1.000
_cell.angle_alpha   90.00
_cell.angle_beta   90.00
_cell.angle_gamma   90.00
#
_symmetry.space_group_name_H-M   'P 1'
#
loop_
_entity.id
_entity.type
_entity.pdbx_description
1 polymer ?
#
loop_
_entity_poly.entity_id
_entity_poly.type
_entity_poly.pdbx_seq_one_letter_code
_entity_poly.pdbx_strand_id
1 'polypeptide(L)'
;MRKGSDDERESTLKRRAQRLARKGDYRKAALALRELAALTGDAAAWVALGDMLRRARRVPEALQALRQGMYLHRRAGAEGRARTVARMIVALDPWDAKAARYTTVGKAS
;
A
#
# COMPACT_ATOMS: atom_id res chain seq x y z
N MET A 1 18.71 -13.12 -3.81
CA MET A 1 17.82 -14.29 -3.95
C MET A 1 17.23 -14.64 -2.59
N ARG A 2 15.92 -14.74 -2.51
CA ARG A 2 15.26 -15.10 -1.26
C ARG A 2 15.33 -16.61 -1.04
N LYS A 3 15.46 -17.00 0.23
CA LYS A 3 15.48 -18.42 0.60
C LYS A 3 14.05 -18.93 0.69
N GLY A 4 13.90 -20.28 0.66
CA GLY A 4 12.59 -20.90 0.78
C GLY A 4 11.83 -20.51 2.05
N SER A 5 12.55 -20.31 3.16
CA SER A 5 11.92 -19.86 4.41
C SER A 5 11.28 -18.49 4.28
N ASP A 6 11.86 -17.58 3.47
CA ASP A 6 11.27 -16.27 3.22
C ASP A 6 10.01 -16.38 2.38
N ASP A 7 9.99 -17.30 1.40
CA ASP A 7 8.81 -17.53 0.59
C ASP A 7 7.67 -18.09 1.42
N GLU A 8 7.97 -19.00 2.35
CA GLU A 8 6.97 -19.52 3.28
C GLU A 8 6.44 -18.44 4.19
N ARG A 9 7.33 -17.57 4.71
CA ARG A 9 6.94 -16.46 5.56
C ARG A 9 6.06 -15.47 4.79
N GLU A 10 6.42 -15.18 3.56
CA GLU A 10 5.63 -14.30 2.70
C GLU A 10 4.21 -14.84 2.53
N SER A 11 4.07 -16.10 2.18
CA SER A 11 2.77 -16.75 2.00
C SER A 11 1.96 -16.73 3.29
N THR A 12 2.60 -17.01 4.42
CA THR A 12 1.94 -17.00 5.73
C THR A 12 1.41 -15.63 6.07
N LEU A 13 2.22 -14.58 5.84
CA LEU A 13 1.82 -13.21 6.14
C LEU A 13 0.66 -12.77 5.26
N LYS A 14 0.69 -13.12 3.97
CA LYS A 14 -0.41 -12.81 3.06
C LYS A 14 -1.71 -13.44 3.52
N ARG A 15 -1.68 -14.72 3.86
CA ARG A 15 -2.89 -15.42 4.32
C ARG A 15 -3.41 -14.86 5.62
N ARG A 16 -2.49 -14.55 6.55
CA ARG A 16 -2.87 -13.95 7.83
C ARG A 16 -3.56 -12.60 7.64
N ALA A 17 -2.97 -11.74 6.80
CA ALA A 17 -3.54 -10.44 6.52
C ALA A 17 -4.94 -10.55 5.91
N GLN A 18 -5.11 -11.45 4.94
CA GLN A 18 -6.40 -11.67 4.29
C GLN A 18 -7.45 -12.16 5.28
N ARG A 19 -7.08 -13.11 6.13
CA ARG A 19 -8.00 -13.64 7.14
C ARG A 19 -8.43 -12.57 8.13
N LEU A 20 -7.49 -11.78 8.61
CA LEU A 20 -7.77 -10.71 9.56
C LEU A 20 -8.63 -9.62 8.93
N ALA A 21 -8.35 -9.27 7.68
CA ALA A 21 -9.16 -8.27 6.95
C ALA A 21 -10.60 -8.74 6.79
N ARG A 22 -10.80 -10.02 6.45
CA ARG A 22 -12.16 -10.57 6.31
C ARG A 22 -12.93 -10.53 7.62
N LYS A 23 -12.23 -10.64 8.76
CA LYS A 23 -12.86 -10.52 10.07
C LYS A 23 -13.09 -9.07 10.50
N GLY A 24 -12.62 -8.11 9.72
CA GLY A 24 -12.70 -6.71 10.08
C GLY A 24 -11.64 -6.26 11.07
N ASP A 25 -10.64 -7.10 11.34
CA ASP A 25 -9.54 -6.75 12.25
C ASP A 25 -8.43 -6.06 11.47
N TYR A 26 -8.73 -4.83 11.06
CA TYR A 26 -7.85 -4.07 10.16
C TYR A 26 -6.52 -3.70 10.81
N ARG A 27 -6.54 -3.46 12.12
CA ARG A 27 -5.32 -3.12 12.84
C ARG A 27 -4.32 -4.28 12.82
N LYS A 28 -4.79 -5.49 13.10
CA LYS A 28 -3.93 -6.66 13.06
C LYS A 28 -3.53 -7.03 11.64
N ALA A 29 -4.44 -6.85 10.69
CA ALA A 29 -4.11 -7.05 9.28
C ALA A 29 -2.98 -6.11 8.85
N ALA A 30 -3.01 -4.86 9.32
CA ALA A 30 -1.96 -3.89 9.02
C ALA A 30 -0.61 -4.34 9.59
N LEU A 31 -0.59 -4.93 10.79
CA LEU A 31 0.67 -5.42 11.37
C LEU A 31 1.28 -6.52 10.49
N ALA A 32 0.46 -7.45 10.01
CA ALA A 32 0.94 -8.52 9.13
C ALA A 32 1.46 -7.94 7.81
N LEU A 33 0.78 -6.96 7.25
CA LEU A 33 1.19 -6.32 6.01
C LEU A 33 2.45 -5.48 6.17
N ARG A 34 2.66 -4.89 7.35
CA ARG A 34 3.89 -4.17 7.65
C ARG A 34 5.09 -5.11 7.61
N GLU A 35 4.95 -6.28 8.20
CA GLU A 35 6.01 -7.29 8.13
C GLU A 35 6.23 -7.73 6.69
N LEU A 36 5.16 -7.92 5.95
CA LEU A 36 5.25 -8.34 4.55
C LEU A 36 5.97 -7.27 3.71
N ALA A 37 5.62 -6.00 3.88
CA ALA A 37 6.25 -4.90 3.17
C ALA A 37 7.75 -4.84 3.49
N ALA A 38 8.11 -5.03 4.76
CA ALA A 38 9.51 -5.06 5.18
C ALA A 38 10.26 -6.23 4.57
N LEU A 39 9.59 -7.37 4.45
CA LEU A 39 10.20 -8.59 3.91
C LEU A 39 10.43 -8.50 2.40
N THR A 40 9.43 -8.03 1.66
CA THR A 40 9.46 -8.06 0.20
C THR A 40 9.89 -6.75 -0.45
N GLY A 41 9.60 -5.63 0.19
CA GLY A 41 9.80 -4.32 -0.43
C GLY A 41 8.83 -4.02 -1.56
N ASP A 42 7.79 -4.85 -1.75
CA ASP A 42 6.88 -4.71 -2.88
C ASP A 42 5.92 -3.55 -2.71
N ALA A 43 5.71 -2.80 -3.78
CA ALA A 43 4.75 -1.70 -3.80
C ALA A 43 3.35 -2.17 -3.38
N ALA A 44 2.94 -3.34 -3.86
CA ALA A 44 1.61 -3.89 -3.54
C ALA A 44 1.43 -4.10 -2.04
N ALA A 45 2.47 -4.54 -1.32
CA ALA A 45 2.39 -4.72 0.12
C ALA A 45 2.23 -3.38 0.84
N TRP A 46 2.95 -2.36 0.40
CA TRP A 46 2.82 -1.01 0.97
C TRP A 46 1.41 -0.44 0.75
N VAL A 47 0.86 -0.63 -0.44
CA VAL A 47 -0.50 -0.16 -0.76
C VAL A 47 -1.54 -0.88 0.08
N ALA A 48 -1.41 -2.21 0.21
CA ALA A 48 -2.32 -3.00 1.04
C ALA A 48 -2.23 -2.57 2.51
N LEU A 49 -1.02 -2.31 3.00
CA LEU A 49 -0.80 -1.77 4.35
C LEU A 49 -1.54 -0.45 4.53
N GLY A 50 -1.39 0.46 3.57
CA GLY A 50 -2.07 1.75 3.60
C GLY A 50 -3.58 1.61 3.65
N ASP A 51 -4.15 0.68 2.87
CA ASP A 51 -5.59 0.43 2.87
C ASP A 51 -6.06 -0.07 4.25
N MET A 52 -5.32 -0.99 4.87
CA MET A 52 -5.70 -1.50 6.18
C MET A 52 -5.58 -0.43 7.26
N LEU A 53 -4.54 0.38 7.19
CA LEU A 53 -4.37 1.50 8.14
C LEU A 53 -5.50 2.52 8.01
N ARG A 54 -5.92 2.81 6.78
CA ARG A 54 -7.06 3.69 6.53
C ARG A 54 -8.33 3.13 7.18
N ARG A 55 -8.59 1.84 6.96
CA ARG A 55 -9.75 1.17 7.55
C ARG A 55 -9.68 1.11 9.07
N ALA A 56 -8.48 1.06 9.62
CA ALA A 56 -8.25 1.12 11.06
C ALA A 56 -8.28 2.56 11.61
N ARG A 57 -8.58 3.53 10.75
CA ARG A 57 -8.67 4.96 11.09
C ARG A 57 -7.34 5.57 11.53
N ARG A 58 -6.25 5.05 10.99
CA ARG A 58 -4.90 5.56 11.22
C ARG A 58 -4.42 6.30 9.98
N VAL A 59 -5.06 7.45 9.71
CA VAL A 59 -4.87 8.18 8.46
C VAL A 59 -3.43 8.65 8.23
N PRO A 60 -2.73 9.26 9.20
CA PRO A 60 -1.34 9.68 8.95
C PRO A 60 -0.43 8.53 8.55
N GLU A 61 -0.57 7.38 9.22
CA GLU A 61 0.23 6.20 8.90
C GLU A 61 -0.17 5.62 7.54
N ALA A 62 -1.48 5.63 7.24
CA ALA A 62 -1.96 5.18 5.94
C ALA A 62 -1.35 5.99 4.81
N LEU A 63 -1.29 7.32 4.98
CA LEU A 63 -0.70 8.20 3.97
C LEU A 63 0.77 7.89 3.74
N GLN A 64 1.53 7.64 4.81
CA GLN A 64 2.94 7.29 4.67
C GLN A 64 3.11 6.00 3.84
N ALA A 65 2.31 4.98 4.14
CA ALA A 65 2.38 3.71 3.43
C ALA A 65 1.98 3.87 1.96
N LEU A 66 0.90 4.61 1.69
CA LEU A 66 0.44 4.86 0.32
C LEU A 66 1.45 5.66 -0.49
N ARG A 67 2.08 6.67 0.11
CA ARG A 67 3.11 7.45 -0.58
C ARG A 67 4.30 6.57 -0.96
N GLN A 68 4.69 5.66 -0.08
CA GLN A 68 5.77 4.72 -0.38
C GLN A 68 5.37 3.79 -1.54
N GLY A 69 4.15 3.28 -1.51
CA GLY A 69 3.64 2.44 -2.58
C GLY A 69 3.57 3.15 -3.92
N MET A 70 3.10 4.39 -3.92
CA MET A 70 3.06 5.22 -5.13
C MET A 70 4.46 5.43 -5.71
N TYR A 71 5.41 5.77 -4.84
CA TYR A 71 6.80 5.97 -5.24
C TYR A 71 7.37 4.71 -5.92
N LEU A 72 7.16 3.55 -5.29
CA LEU A 72 7.67 2.29 -5.83
C LEU A 72 7.03 1.89 -7.15
N HIS A 73 5.72 2.11 -7.29
CA HIS A 73 5.04 1.87 -8.57
C HIS A 73 5.59 2.78 -9.68
N ARG A 74 5.83 4.05 -9.35
CA ARG A 74 6.39 4.98 -10.32
C ARG A 74 7.80 4.55 -10.74
N ARG A 75 8.63 4.15 -9.79
CA ARG A 75 9.98 3.67 -10.09
C ARG A 75 9.97 2.45 -11.00
N ALA A 76 8.98 1.60 -10.85
CA ALA A 76 8.84 0.40 -11.65
C ALA A 76 8.19 0.67 -13.01
N GLY A 77 7.80 1.90 -13.29
CA GLY A 77 7.11 2.24 -14.54
C GLY A 77 5.64 1.80 -14.54
N ALA A 78 5.09 1.41 -13.41
CA ALA A 78 3.69 0.97 -13.30
C ALA A 78 2.77 2.19 -13.14
N GLU A 79 2.65 2.97 -14.21
CA GLU A 79 1.98 4.27 -14.18
C GLU A 79 0.50 4.18 -13.78
N GLY A 80 -0.21 3.17 -14.28
CA GLY A 80 -1.63 3.00 -13.94
C GLY A 80 -1.82 2.71 -12.45
N ARG A 81 -0.98 1.84 -11.91
CA ARG A 81 -1.04 1.50 -10.48
C ARG A 81 -0.67 2.70 -9.61
N ALA A 82 0.37 3.43 -10.01
CA ALA A 82 0.78 4.63 -9.28
C ALA A 82 -0.34 5.67 -9.25
N ARG A 83 -1.04 5.83 -10.38
CA ARG A 83 -2.16 6.77 -10.47
C ARG A 83 -3.31 6.35 -9.57
N THR A 84 -3.60 5.06 -9.52
CA THR A 84 -4.63 4.53 -8.62
C THR A 84 -4.30 4.86 -7.17
N VAL A 85 -3.04 4.66 -6.77
CA VAL A 85 -2.61 4.97 -5.40
C VAL A 85 -2.68 6.48 -5.15
N ALA A 86 -2.32 7.29 -6.14
CA ALA A 86 -2.42 8.73 -6.02
C ALA A 86 -3.86 9.18 -5.72
N ARG A 87 -4.85 8.53 -6.35
CA ARG A 87 -6.26 8.82 -6.06
C ARG A 87 -6.62 8.46 -4.63
N MET A 88 -6.09 7.36 -4.11
CA MET A 88 -6.31 6.98 -2.71
C MET A 88 -5.73 8.04 -1.76
N ILE A 89 -4.54 8.54 -2.07
CA ILE A 89 -3.89 9.58 -1.27
C ILE A 89 -4.75 10.86 -1.27
N VAL A 90 -5.18 11.30 -2.45
CA VAL A 90 -5.99 12.52 -2.59
C VAL A 90 -7.31 12.40 -1.84
N ALA A 91 -7.90 11.19 -1.81
CA ALA A 91 -9.13 10.95 -1.06
C ALA A 91 -8.93 11.16 0.44
N LEU A 92 -7.74 10.88 0.96
CA LEU A 92 -7.42 11.06 2.37
C LEU A 92 -6.83 12.43 2.68
N ASP A 93 -6.10 12.98 1.73
CA ASP A 93 -5.40 14.26 1.87
C ASP A 93 -5.49 15.02 0.54
N PRO A 94 -6.57 15.79 0.34
CA PRO A 94 -6.74 16.56 -0.90
C PRO A 94 -5.64 17.60 -1.15
N TRP A 95 -4.90 17.96 -0.12
CA TRP A 95 -3.84 18.95 -0.21
C TRP A 95 -2.48 18.39 -0.57
N ASP A 96 -2.40 17.07 -0.79
CA ASP A 96 -1.15 16.45 -1.24
C ASP A 96 -0.91 16.85 -2.70
N ALA A 97 -0.08 17.86 -2.90
CA ALA A 97 0.14 18.45 -4.22
C ALA A 97 0.76 17.44 -5.21
N LYS A 98 1.66 16.59 -4.73
CA LYS A 98 2.32 15.62 -5.58
C LYS A 98 1.34 14.57 -6.09
N ALA A 99 0.52 14.02 -5.20
CA ALA A 99 -0.49 13.05 -5.58
C ALA A 99 -1.55 13.68 -6.47
N ALA A 100 -2.00 14.89 -6.14
CA ALA A 100 -3.00 15.60 -6.93
C ALA A 100 -2.53 15.80 -8.37
N ARG A 101 -1.28 16.24 -8.56
CA ARG A 101 -0.72 16.41 -9.90
C ARG A 101 -0.66 15.09 -10.66
N TYR A 102 -0.33 14.03 -9.97
CA TYR A 102 -0.21 12.72 -10.60
C TYR A 102 -1.55 12.19 -11.07
N THR A 103 -2.62 12.48 -10.36
CA THR A 103 -3.97 12.06 -10.78
C THR A 103 -4.44 12.81 -12.03
N THR A 104 -3.98 14.03 -12.25
CA THR A 104 -4.45 14.86 -13.36
C THR A 104 -3.64 14.69 -14.64
N VAL A 105 -2.44 14.12 -14.56
CA VAL A 105 -1.55 13.97 -15.72
C VAL A 105 -2.22 13.23 -16.87
N GLY A 106 -2.97 12.18 -16.58
CA GLY A 106 -3.67 11.39 -17.59
C GLY A 106 -4.81 12.14 -18.27
N LYS A 107 -5.31 13.22 -17.68
CA LYS A 107 -6.42 13.98 -18.23
C LYS A 107 -5.98 15.10 -19.17
N ALA A 108 -4.72 15.46 -19.11
CA ALA A 108 -4.18 16.55 -19.91
C ALA A 108 -3.90 16.16 -21.35
N SER A 109 -3.88 14.88 -21.64
CA SER A 109 -3.60 14.39 -22.99
C SER A 109 -4.82 14.41 -23.89
#